data_fa483f051a9ed9e18b1ad34934e6e599
#
_entry.id   fa483f051a9ed9e18b1ad34934e6e599
#
_cell.length_a   1.000
_cell.length_b   1.000
_cell.length_c   1.000
_cell.angle_alpha   90.00
_cell.angle_beta   90.00
_cell.angle_gamma   90.00
#
_symmetry.space_group_name_H-M   'P 1'
#
loop_
_entity.id
_entity.type
_entity.pdbx_description
1 polymer ?
#
loop_
_entity_poly.entity_id
_entity_poly.type
_entity_poly.pdbx_seq_one_letter_code
_entity_poly.pdbx_strand_id
1 'polypeptide(L)'
;MEQLTYGTFSADLHQRQSGQRVPMQVSIEVTRRCPLECQHCYNNLPVGDQEARSREMTTEEHFRMLDELVEMGCFWLLYTGGEIFARKDFLEIYTYAKKKGFLITLFTNGTLINEKIADYLAEWPPFAIEITLYGRTCETYEALTMIPGSYDRCLRGIKLLRERGLPLKLKTVATSINKHEIGAMRQFAEEEVGVEFKFDGQINPRIDCSQSPLAVRLTPEEVVALDMHAPKGVSEYRRLAKHDLENPPNLSKTDTTYFCGGGVNSFAINAYGEMGICVISQQETFRVQEDGLMRVWEESLLKLRTRKRTRVTKCVECRIQSLCGMCPANGEMENGDRESPVEFLCNVAHLRAAVIGVEVPAHGECEFCNAGSQYDEILESARRIRSKEIDVDSWVGPQQILPILNNAGASTGGCGSCGGH
;
A
#
# COMPACT_ATOMS: atom_id res chain seq x y z
N MET A 1 10.88 33.65 -11.29
CA MET A 1 9.84 32.62 -11.14
C MET A 1 10.29 31.74 -9.98
N GLU A 2 9.53 31.73 -8.89
CA GLU A 2 9.87 30.92 -7.71
C GLU A 2 9.61 29.45 -8.03
N GLN A 3 10.62 28.61 -7.91
CA GLN A 3 10.50 27.17 -8.17
C GLN A 3 10.03 26.46 -6.92
N LEU A 4 8.79 26.03 -6.90
CA LEU A 4 8.25 25.22 -5.79
C LEU A 4 8.77 23.78 -5.93
N THR A 5 9.19 23.19 -4.80
CA THR A 5 9.45 21.74 -4.77
C THR A 5 8.13 20.97 -4.87
N TYR A 6 8.17 19.75 -5.40
CA TYR A 6 6.96 18.90 -5.46
C TYR A 6 6.34 18.69 -4.08
N GLY A 7 7.16 18.49 -3.04
CA GLY A 7 6.65 18.31 -1.66
C GLY A 7 5.88 19.53 -1.16
N THR A 8 6.39 20.75 -1.40
CA THR A 8 5.69 21.98 -1.05
C THR A 8 4.39 22.15 -1.82
N PHE A 9 4.43 21.91 -3.13
CA PHE A 9 3.23 21.96 -3.99
C PHE A 9 2.15 20.97 -3.52
N SER A 10 2.53 19.71 -3.30
CA SER A 10 1.59 18.66 -2.87
C SER A 10 0.98 18.98 -1.50
N ALA A 11 1.80 19.41 -0.53
CA ALA A 11 1.33 19.77 0.81
C ALA A 11 0.33 20.95 0.77
N ASP A 12 0.64 22.00 0.00
CA ASP A 12 -0.23 23.16 -0.16
C ASP A 12 -1.57 22.78 -0.81
N LEU A 13 -1.54 21.94 -1.86
CA LEU A 13 -2.75 21.49 -2.52
C LEU A 13 -3.64 20.66 -1.58
N HIS A 14 -3.06 19.72 -0.83
CA HIS A 14 -3.81 18.94 0.16
C HIS A 14 -4.38 19.82 1.28
N GLN A 15 -3.63 20.81 1.73
CA GLN A 15 -4.11 21.74 2.75
C GLN A 15 -5.29 22.58 2.26
N ARG A 16 -5.25 23.09 1.02
CA ARG A 16 -6.36 23.85 0.41
C ARG A 16 -7.63 23.02 0.25
N GLN A 17 -7.49 21.72 0.03
CA GLN A 17 -8.61 20.79 -0.11
C GLN A 17 -9.04 20.15 1.22
N SER A 18 -8.38 20.50 2.33
CA SER A 18 -8.72 19.96 3.65
C SER A 18 -10.16 20.29 4.02
N GLY A 19 -10.89 19.28 4.47
CA GLY A 19 -12.32 19.40 4.81
C GLY A 19 -13.27 19.35 3.61
N GLN A 20 -12.76 19.27 2.37
CA GLN A 20 -13.56 19.10 1.16
C GLN A 20 -13.50 17.63 0.71
N ARG A 21 -14.58 17.18 0.07
CA ARG A 21 -14.63 15.86 -0.55
C ARG A 21 -14.33 15.99 -2.05
N VAL A 22 -13.02 15.94 -2.38
CA VAL A 22 -12.53 16.08 -3.76
C VAL A 22 -11.65 14.86 -4.10
N PRO A 23 -11.94 14.13 -5.18
CA PRO A 23 -11.22 12.92 -5.57
C PRO A 23 -9.87 13.27 -6.22
N MET A 24 -8.89 13.68 -5.43
CA MET A 24 -7.60 14.11 -5.95
C MET A 24 -6.75 12.95 -6.49
N GLN A 25 -6.94 11.74 -5.92
CA GLN A 25 -6.14 10.56 -6.25
C GLN A 25 -7.03 9.37 -6.60
N VAL A 26 -6.68 8.68 -7.66
CA VAL A 26 -7.34 7.43 -8.08
C VAL A 26 -6.33 6.33 -8.35
N SER A 27 -6.62 5.13 -7.81
CA SER A 27 -5.90 3.91 -8.16
C SER A 27 -6.71 3.14 -9.20
N ILE A 28 -6.10 2.79 -10.32
CA ILE A 28 -6.75 2.09 -11.43
C ILE A 28 -6.06 0.75 -11.64
N GLU A 29 -6.77 -0.34 -11.39
CA GLU A 29 -6.35 -1.68 -11.84
C GLU A 29 -6.70 -1.82 -13.32
N VAL A 30 -5.72 -1.87 -14.19
CA VAL A 30 -5.99 -2.00 -15.65
C VAL A 30 -6.24 -3.44 -16.07
N THR A 31 -5.77 -4.40 -15.27
CA THR A 31 -5.97 -5.85 -15.43
C THR A 31 -5.63 -6.55 -14.11
N ARG A 32 -6.25 -7.70 -13.85
CA ARG A 32 -5.82 -8.61 -12.76
C ARG A 32 -4.92 -9.73 -13.28
N ARG A 33 -4.73 -9.82 -14.59
CA ARG A 33 -3.87 -10.83 -15.20
C ARG A 33 -2.40 -10.48 -14.96
N CYS A 34 -1.62 -11.50 -14.57
CA CYS A 34 -0.21 -11.36 -14.23
C CYS A 34 0.57 -12.59 -14.73
N PRO A 35 1.82 -12.40 -15.23
CA PRO A 35 2.69 -13.52 -15.57
C PRO A 35 3.34 -14.18 -14.34
N LEU A 36 3.11 -13.65 -13.12
CA LEU A 36 3.59 -14.19 -11.87
C LEU A 36 2.44 -14.78 -11.04
N GLU A 37 2.78 -15.75 -10.17
CA GLU A 37 1.86 -16.43 -9.26
C GLU A 37 2.29 -16.23 -7.79
N CYS A 38 2.62 -14.98 -7.42
CA CYS A 38 3.20 -14.66 -6.12
C CYS A 38 2.34 -15.17 -4.97
N GLN A 39 2.96 -15.88 -4.02
CA GLN A 39 2.27 -16.52 -2.90
C GLN A 39 1.54 -15.53 -1.97
N HIS A 40 2.02 -14.28 -1.87
CA HIS A 40 1.41 -13.21 -1.05
C HIS A 40 0.40 -12.34 -1.80
N CYS A 41 0.14 -12.63 -3.10
CA CYS A 41 -0.64 -11.72 -3.93
C CYS A 41 -2.14 -11.75 -3.58
N TYR A 42 -2.71 -10.55 -3.42
CA TYR A 42 -4.11 -10.38 -3.06
C TYR A 42 -5.09 -10.45 -4.24
N ASN A 43 -4.64 -10.30 -5.51
CA ASN A 43 -5.58 -10.13 -6.64
C ASN A 43 -5.18 -10.77 -7.97
N ASN A 44 -4.00 -11.39 -8.09
CA ASN A 44 -3.53 -11.88 -9.40
C ASN A 44 -4.38 -13.03 -9.97
N LEU A 45 -4.51 -13.00 -11.30
CA LEU A 45 -5.06 -14.08 -12.14
C LEU A 45 -4.04 -14.48 -13.20
N PRO A 46 -4.07 -15.71 -13.72
CA PRO A 46 -3.16 -16.13 -14.77
C PRO A 46 -3.18 -15.20 -15.99
N VAL A 47 -2.02 -14.92 -16.58
CA VAL A 47 -1.91 -14.01 -17.75
C VAL A 47 -2.78 -14.43 -18.92
N GLY A 48 -3.03 -15.75 -19.08
CA GLY A 48 -3.84 -16.34 -20.12
C GLY A 48 -5.34 -16.44 -19.82
N ASP A 49 -5.80 -15.93 -18.67
CA ASP A 49 -7.21 -16.01 -18.27
C ASP A 49 -8.10 -15.22 -19.26
N GLN A 50 -8.86 -15.97 -20.08
CA GLN A 50 -9.72 -15.38 -21.11
C GLN A 50 -11.02 -14.81 -20.53
N GLU A 51 -11.53 -15.37 -19.44
CA GLU A 51 -12.72 -14.86 -18.76
C GLU A 51 -12.41 -13.50 -18.15
N ALA A 52 -11.33 -13.41 -17.35
CA ALA A 52 -10.89 -12.13 -16.81
C ALA A 52 -10.66 -11.11 -17.92
N ARG A 53 -10.00 -11.50 -19.00
CA ARG A 53 -9.74 -10.61 -20.15
C ARG A 53 -11.00 -10.09 -20.81
N SER A 54 -12.01 -10.93 -20.98
CA SER A 54 -13.28 -10.55 -21.66
C SER A 54 -14.10 -9.56 -20.86
N ARG A 55 -13.87 -9.46 -19.55
CA ARG A 55 -14.57 -8.57 -18.64
C ARG A 55 -13.83 -7.25 -18.42
N GLU A 56 -12.56 -7.15 -18.82
CA GLU A 56 -11.77 -5.91 -18.68
C GLU A 56 -12.41 -4.75 -19.46
N MET A 57 -12.35 -3.56 -18.90
CA MET A 57 -12.74 -2.33 -19.60
C MET A 57 -12.01 -2.20 -20.94
N THR A 58 -12.71 -1.77 -21.97
CA THR A 58 -12.11 -1.45 -23.29
C THR A 58 -11.24 -0.19 -23.20
N THR A 59 -10.42 0.04 -24.23
CA THR A 59 -9.60 1.26 -24.35
C THR A 59 -10.49 2.51 -24.35
N GLU A 60 -11.62 2.49 -25.08
CA GLU A 60 -12.57 3.59 -25.17
C GLU A 60 -13.28 3.89 -23.84
N GLU A 61 -13.55 2.84 -23.04
CA GLU A 61 -14.09 3.01 -21.69
C GLU A 61 -13.07 3.66 -20.78
N HIS A 62 -11.78 3.27 -20.87
CA HIS A 62 -10.71 3.96 -20.15
C HIS A 62 -10.60 5.43 -20.56
N PHE A 63 -10.72 5.76 -21.84
CA PHE A 63 -10.65 7.16 -22.29
C PHE A 63 -11.79 7.99 -21.71
N ARG A 64 -13.03 7.49 -21.78
CA ARG A 64 -14.19 8.17 -21.17
C ARG A 64 -14.02 8.37 -19.67
N MET A 65 -13.60 7.32 -18.95
CA MET A 65 -13.32 7.39 -17.52
C MET A 65 -12.25 8.45 -17.20
N LEU A 66 -11.18 8.54 -18.00
CA LEU A 66 -10.11 9.52 -17.81
C LEU A 66 -10.62 10.96 -18.06
N ASP A 67 -11.52 11.15 -19.01
CA ASP A 67 -12.16 12.46 -19.24
C ASP A 67 -13.02 12.88 -18.03
N GLU A 68 -13.86 11.98 -17.52
CA GLU A 68 -14.65 12.24 -16.32
C GLU A 68 -13.74 12.51 -15.10
N LEU A 69 -12.62 11.81 -14.93
CA LEU A 69 -11.66 12.07 -13.86
C LEU A 69 -11.04 13.48 -13.92
N VAL A 70 -10.78 13.99 -15.11
CA VAL A 70 -10.36 15.40 -15.30
C VAL A 70 -11.43 16.37 -14.84
N GLU A 71 -12.68 16.13 -15.24
CA GLU A 71 -13.83 16.96 -14.85
C GLU A 71 -14.05 16.95 -13.33
N MET A 72 -13.79 15.82 -12.68
CA MET A 72 -13.85 15.68 -11.21
C MET A 72 -12.69 16.35 -10.47
N GLY A 73 -11.67 16.85 -11.17
CA GLY A 73 -10.49 17.48 -10.57
C GLY A 73 -9.43 16.49 -10.05
N CYS A 74 -9.47 15.24 -10.50
CA CYS A 74 -8.46 14.26 -10.17
C CYS A 74 -7.10 14.66 -10.77
N PHE A 75 -6.03 14.54 -9.97
CA PHE A 75 -4.70 14.98 -10.36
C PHE A 75 -3.67 13.84 -10.37
N TRP A 76 -3.76 12.91 -9.42
CA TRP A 76 -2.83 11.77 -9.31
C TRP A 76 -3.50 10.48 -9.72
N LEU A 77 -2.84 9.75 -10.63
CA LEU A 77 -3.22 8.40 -11.01
C LEU A 77 -2.15 7.41 -10.58
N LEU A 78 -2.57 6.32 -9.95
CA LEU A 78 -1.78 5.11 -9.78
C LEU A 78 -2.32 4.04 -10.73
N TYR A 79 -1.53 3.62 -11.70
CA TYR A 79 -1.83 2.42 -12.48
C TYR A 79 -1.22 1.20 -11.80
N THR A 80 -2.07 0.22 -11.55
CA THR A 80 -1.74 -1.04 -10.87
C THR A 80 -2.56 -2.19 -11.44
N GLY A 81 -2.59 -3.32 -10.75
CA GLY A 81 -3.36 -4.50 -11.12
C GLY A 81 -2.57 -5.78 -10.85
N GLY A 82 -2.72 -6.78 -11.69
CA GLY A 82 -1.82 -7.92 -11.75
C GLY A 82 -0.46 -7.47 -12.30
N GLU A 83 -0.38 -7.27 -13.64
CA GLU A 83 0.77 -6.63 -14.29
C GLU A 83 0.27 -5.71 -15.40
N ILE A 84 0.54 -4.43 -15.30
CA ILE A 84 0.01 -3.41 -16.22
C ILE A 84 0.42 -3.67 -17.68
N PHE A 85 1.63 -4.14 -17.93
CA PHE A 85 2.14 -4.44 -19.27
C PHE A 85 1.65 -5.80 -19.83
N ALA A 86 0.88 -6.59 -19.05
CA ALA A 86 0.17 -7.75 -19.59
C ALA A 86 -1.03 -7.34 -20.49
N ARG A 87 -1.48 -6.10 -20.35
CA ARG A 87 -2.50 -5.51 -21.21
C ARG A 87 -1.84 -4.84 -22.44
N LYS A 88 -2.19 -5.29 -23.64
CA LYS A 88 -1.50 -4.88 -24.89
C LYS A 88 -1.69 -3.41 -25.25
N ASP A 89 -2.85 -2.84 -24.94
CA ASP A 89 -3.25 -1.46 -25.20
C ASP A 89 -2.91 -0.50 -24.04
N PHE A 90 -2.20 -0.98 -23.00
CA PHE A 90 -1.89 -0.17 -21.82
C PHE A 90 -1.13 1.11 -22.18
N LEU A 91 -0.15 1.05 -23.08
CA LEU A 91 0.62 2.24 -23.46
C LEU A 91 -0.23 3.30 -24.15
N GLU A 92 -1.29 2.91 -24.86
CA GLU A 92 -2.25 3.84 -25.46
C GLU A 92 -3.08 4.53 -24.37
N ILE A 93 -3.63 3.77 -23.40
CA ILE A 93 -4.35 4.29 -22.23
C ILE A 93 -3.46 5.23 -21.43
N TYR A 94 -2.24 4.82 -21.15
CA TYR A 94 -1.24 5.62 -20.43
C TYR A 94 -0.96 6.96 -21.12
N THR A 95 -0.74 6.94 -22.44
CA THR A 95 -0.45 8.16 -23.21
C THR A 95 -1.64 9.10 -23.24
N TYR A 96 -2.86 8.56 -23.33
CA TYR A 96 -4.07 9.36 -23.22
C TYR A 96 -4.13 10.09 -21.87
N ALA A 97 -3.89 9.38 -20.78
CA ALA A 97 -3.84 9.97 -19.43
C ALA A 97 -2.72 11.03 -19.31
N LYS A 98 -1.52 10.76 -19.86
CA LYS A 98 -0.42 11.74 -19.91
C LYS A 98 -0.82 13.04 -20.62
N LYS A 99 -1.49 12.93 -21.76
CA LYS A 99 -1.99 14.09 -22.53
C LYS A 99 -3.05 14.90 -21.79
N LYS A 100 -3.81 14.26 -20.88
CA LYS A 100 -4.77 14.94 -19.99
C LYS A 100 -4.11 15.67 -18.81
N GLY A 101 -2.81 15.48 -18.58
CA GLY A 101 -2.06 16.21 -17.55
C GLY A 101 -1.94 15.51 -16.20
N PHE A 102 -2.35 14.26 -16.08
CA PHE A 102 -2.21 13.50 -14.83
C PHE A 102 -0.76 13.27 -14.42
N LEU A 103 -0.49 13.35 -13.11
CA LEU A 103 0.72 12.82 -12.51
C LEU A 103 0.56 11.32 -12.28
N ILE A 104 1.29 10.52 -13.05
CA ILE A 104 1.07 9.07 -13.12
C ILE A 104 2.19 8.31 -12.43
N THR A 105 1.82 7.46 -11.46
CA THR A 105 2.70 6.45 -10.88
C THR A 105 2.34 5.08 -11.48
N LEU A 106 3.37 4.30 -11.83
CA LEU A 106 3.22 2.95 -12.37
C LEU A 106 3.71 1.92 -11.35
N PHE A 107 2.85 0.97 -10.97
CA PHE A 107 3.26 -0.21 -10.22
C PHE A 107 3.37 -1.39 -11.18
N THR A 108 4.53 -2.05 -11.17
CA THR A 108 4.83 -3.19 -12.05
C THR A 108 5.77 -4.17 -11.35
N ASN A 109 5.73 -5.42 -11.76
CA ASN A 109 6.73 -6.41 -11.34
C ASN A 109 8.01 -6.38 -12.22
N GLY A 110 8.03 -5.56 -13.26
CA GLY A 110 9.18 -5.35 -14.14
C GLY A 110 9.46 -6.46 -15.15
N THR A 111 8.82 -7.62 -15.04
CA THR A 111 9.18 -8.82 -15.84
C THR A 111 8.81 -8.73 -17.32
N LEU A 112 7.86 -7.87 -17.68
CA LEU A 112 7.43 -7.64 -19.07
C LEU A 112 8.07 -6.41 -19.71
N ILE A 113 8.89 -5.65 -18.96
CA ILE A 113 9.60 -4.49 -19.50
C ILE A 113 10.69 -4.96 -20.45
N ASN A 114 10.58 -4.49 -21.69
CA ASN A 114 11.55 -4.71 -22.76
C ASN A 114 12.03 -3.35 -23.31
N GLU A 115 12.96 -3.36 -24.27
CA GLU A 115 13.50 -2.17 -24.88
C GLU A 115 12.40 -1.22 -25.39
N LYS A 116 11.42 -1.77 -26.14
CA LYS A 116 10.32 -0.99 -26.71
C LYS A 116 9.50 -0.26 -25.64
N ILE A 117 9.16 -0.95 -24.54
CA ILE A 117 8.41 -0.35 -23.43
C ILE A 117 9.27 0.71 -22.73
N ALA A 118 10.54 0.40 -22.47
CA ALA A 118 11.44 1.32 -21.78
C ALA A 118 11.72 2.59 -22.63
N ASP A 119 11.91 2.45 -23.96
CA ASP A 119 12.03 3.59 -24.88
C ASP A 119 10.78 4.44 -24.90
N TYR A 120 9.61 3.82 -24.94
CA TYR A 120 8.34 4.52 -24.92
C TYR A 120 8.13 5.30 -23.62
N LEU A 121 8.48 4.70 -22.48
CA LEU A 121 8.41 5.39 -21.18
C LEU A 121 9.44 6.52 -21.05
N ALA A 122 10.58 6.43 -21.78
CA ALA A 122 11.55 7.54 -21.84
C ALA A 122 11.03 8.72 -22.68
N GLU A 123 10.28 8.44 -23.74
CA GLU A 123 9.60 9.48 -24.52
C GLU A 123 8.44 10.12 -23.72
N TRP A 124 7.69 9.32 -22.98
CA TRP A 124 6.54 9.72 -22.15
C TRP A 124 6.80 9.42 -20.68
N PRO A 125 7.72 10.14 -19.99
CA PRO A 125 8.11 9.73 -18.63
C PRO A 125 6.98 9.85 -17.63
N PRO A 126 6.74 8.81 -16.81
CA PRO A 126 5.79 8.89 -15.68
C PRO A 126 6.35 9.76 -14.55
N PHE A 127 5.52 10.06 -13.57
CA PHE A 127 5.96 10.71 -12.34
C PHE A 127 6.85 9.79 -11.49
N ALA A 128 6.49 8.51 -11.40
CA ALA A 128 7.28 7.47 -10.75
C ALA A 128 6.99 6.08 -11.34
N ILE A 129 7.98 5.20 -11.28
CA ILE A 129 7.82 3.76 -11.54
C ILE A 129 8.28 3.04 -10.29
N GLU A 130 7.42 2.19 -9.72
CA GLU A 130 7.78 1.36 -8.59
C GLU A 130 7.77 -0.11 -8.99
N ILE A 131 8.94 -0.74 -8.93
CA ILE A 131 9.09 -2.18 -9.19
C ILE A 131 9.19 -2.91 -7.85
N THR A 132 8.42 -3.99 -7.72
CA THR A 132 8.54 -4.89 -6.58
C THR A 132 9.63 -5.92 -6.84
N LEU A 133 10.71 -5.87 -6.04
CA LEU A 133 11.81 -6.83 -6.04
C LEU A 133 11.56 -7.85 -4.92
N TYR A 134 11.33 -9.11 -5.27
CA TYR A 134 10.88 -10.12 -4.32
C TYR A 134 12.00 -10.92 -3.64
N GLY A 135 13.23 -10.79 -4.12
CA GLY A 135 14.45 -11.41 -3.57
C GLY A 135 15.68 -10.87 -4.25
N ARG A 136 16.84 -11.02 -3.61
CA ARG A 136 18.14 -10.66 -4.20
C ARG A 136 18.78 -11.83 -4.93
N THR A 137 18.38 -13.04 -4.59
CA THR A 137 18.78 -14.27 -5.30
C THR A 137 17.66 -14.78 -6.18
N CYS A 138 18.03 -15.53 -7.22
CA CYS A 138 17.07 -16.21 -8.10
C CYS A 138 16.20 -17.18 -7.29
N GLU A 139 16.81 -17.91 -6.36
CA GLU A 139 16.11 -18.90 -5.52
C GLU A 139 15.00 -18.23 -4.70
N THR A 140 15.31 -17.20 -3.93
CA THR A 140 14.32 -16.50 -3.10
C THR A 140 13.26 -15.81 -3.93
N TYR A 141 13.66 -15.13 -5.01
CA TYR A 141 12.72 -14.41 -5.88
C TYR A 141 11.72 -15.37 -6.53
N GLU A 142 12.20 -16.48 -7.08
CA GLU A 142 11.35 -17.45 -7.79
C GLU A 142 10.57 -18.37 -6.84
N ALA A 143 11.07 -18.60 -5.62
CA ALA A 143 10.27 -19.23 -4.58
C ALA A 143 9.03 -18.41 -4.23
N LEU A 144 9.13 -17.08 -4.18
CA LEU A 144 7.98 -16.21 -3.89
C LEU A 144 7.06 -16.01 -5.09
N THR A 145 7.62 -15.82 -6.30
CA THR A 145 6.86 -15.54 -7.52
C THR A 145 6.31 -16.79 -8.21
N MET A 146 6.79 -17.97 -7.84
CA MET A 146 6.43 -19.29 -8.37
C MET A 146 6.68 -19.47 -9.88
N ILE A 147 7.44 -18.58 -10.53
CA ILE A 147 7.68 -18.61 -11.99
C ILE A 147 9.17 -18.61 -12.30
N PRO A 148 9.71 -19.71 -12.84
CA PRO A 148 11.12 -19.79 -13.26
C PRO A 148 11.49 -18.72 -14.30
N GLY A 149 12.71 -18.17 -14.19
CA GLY A 149 13.24 -17.13 -15.06
C GLY A 149 12.61 -15.74 -14.81
N SER A 150 11.76 -15.59 -13.78
CA SER A 150 11.13 -14.31 -13.45
C SER A 150 12.15 -13.32 -12.84
N TYR A 151 13.13 -13.82 -12.10
CA TYR A 151 14.20 -13.01 -11.53
C TYR A 151 15.00 -12.26 -12.60
N ASP A 152 15.52 -12.99 -13.59
CA ASP A 152 16.32 -12.39 -14.67
C ASP A 152 15.51 -11.39 -15.50
N ARG A 153 14.22 -11.68 -15.73
CA ARG A 153 13.33 -10.75 -16.42
C ARG A 153 13.13 -9.46 -15.64
N CYS A 154 12.95 -9.54 -14.32
CA CYS A 154 12.81 -8.37 -13.46
C CYS A 154 14.10 -7.52 -13.46
N LEU A 155 15.27 -8.14 -13.27
CA LEU A 155 16.55 -7.44 -13.29
C LEU A 155 16.82 -6.75 -14.64
N ARG A 156 16.47 -7.41 -15.74
CA ARG A 156 16.54 -6.79 -17.07
C ARG A 156 15.65 -5.57 -17.17
N GLY A 157 14.41 -5.64 -16.68
CA GLY A 157 13.48 -4.51 -16.64
C GLY A 157 14.03 -3.34 -15.83
N ILE A 158 14.56 -3.60 -14.63
CA ILE A 158 15.21 -2.60 -13.78
C ILE A 158 16.37 -1.92 -14.53
N LYS A 159 17.25 -2.72 -15.16
CA LYS A 159 18.38 -2.21 -15.93
C LYS A 159 17.94 -1.30 -17.07
N LEU A 160 16.96 -1.72 -17.87
CA LEU A 160 16.45 -0.96 -19.01
C LEU A 160 15.89 0.41 -18.61
N LEU A 161 15.15 0.47 -17.49
CA LEU A 161 14.60 1.73 -16.98
C LEU A 161 15.69 2.65 -16.43
N ARG A 162 16.65 2.08 -15.69
CA ARG A 162 17.80 2.84 -15.16
C ARG A 162 18.65 3.46 -16.25
N GLU A 163 18.99 2.69 -17.30
CA GLU A 163 19.80 3.16 -18.44
C GLU A 163 19.16 4.35 -19.16
N ARG A 164 17.85 4.51 -19.06
CA ARG A 164 17.09 5.62 -19.65
C ARG A 164 16.81 6.77 -18.67
N GLY A 165 17.37 6.70 -17.45
CA GLY A 165 17.20 7.74 -16.43
C GLY A 165 15.76 7.93 -15.95
N LEU A 166 14.92 6.89 -16.03
CA LEU A 166 13.54 6.95 -15.62
C LEU A 166 13.39 7.02 -14.09
N PRO A 167 12.33 7.65 -13.55
CA PRO A 167 12.11 7.86 -12.12
C PRO A 167 11.70 6.54 -11.43
N LEU A 168 12.68 5.66 -11.25
CA LEU A 168 12.52 4.31 -10.70
C LEU A 168 12.66 4.32 -9.18
N LYS A 169 11.84 3.53 -8.52
CA LYS A 169 11.98 3.12 -7.11
C LYS A 169 11.83 1.62 -7.03
N LEU A 170 12.51 0.99 -6.07
CA LEU A 170 12.36 -0.41 -5.76
C LEU A 170 11.64 -0.59 -4.42
N LYS A 171 10.81 -1.59 -4.33
CA LYS A 171 10.11 -1.95 -3.09
C LYS A 171 10.01 -3.46 -2.95
N THR A 172 9.73 -3.93 -1.73
CA THR A 172 9.36 -5.33 -1.48
C THR A 172 8.28 -5.43 -0.42
N VAL A 173 7.55 -6.55 -0.45
CA VAL A 173 6.75 -6.99 0.68
C VAL A 173 7.56 -8.03 1.44
N ALA A 174 7.81 -7.79 2.72
CA ALA A 174 8.54 -8.71 3.58
C ALA A 174 7.65 -9.91 3.92
N THR A 175 8.15 -11.10 3.63
CA THR A 175 7.48 -12.37 3.84
C THR A 175 8.40 -13.34 4.59
N SER A 176 7.87 -14.45 5.09
CA SER A 176 8.67 -15.53 5.67
C SER A 176 9.70 -16.10 4.68
N ILE A 177 9.47 -15.96 3.36
CA ILE A 177 10.33 -16.46 2.30
C ILE A 177 11.53 -15.54 2.05
N ASN A 178 11.33 -14.21 2.03
CA ASN A 178 12.35 -13.26 1.57
C ASN A 178 12.92 -12.34 2.66
N LYS A 179 12.43 -12.41 3.89
CA LYS A 179 12.86 -11.51 4.99
C LYS A 179 14.38 -11.47 5.19
N HIS A 180 15.07 -12.60 5.00
CA HIS A 180 16.51 -12.72 5.16
C HIS A 180 17.34 -12.02 4.08
N GLU A 181 16.71 -11.55 2.99
CA GLU A 181 17.37 -10.83 1.89
C GLU A 181 17.02 -9.33 1.82
N ILE A 182 16.23 -8.80 2.77
CA ILE A 182 15.79 -7.37 2.72
C ILE A 182 17.00 -6.43 2.70
N GLY A 183 18.03 -6.71 3.49
CA GLY A 183 19.28 -5.92 3.49
C GLY A 183 20.02 -5.98 2.15
N ALA A 184 20.12 -7.16 1.57
CA ALA A 184 20.74 -7.35 0.25
C ALA A 184 19.94 -6.70 -0.88
N MET A 185 18.59 -6.72 -0.81
CA MET A 185 17.74 -5.99 -1.75
C MET A 185 17.90 -4.48 -1.62
N ARG A 186 18.00 -3.96 -0.39
CA ARG A 186 18.26 -2.54 -0.13
C ARG A 186 19.61 -2.13 -0.71
N GLN A 187 20.67 -2.89 -0.39
CA GLN A 187 22.00 -2.61 -0.89
C GLN A 187 22.02 -2.59 -2.41
N PHE A 188 21.43 -3.56 -3.06
CA PHE A 188 21.29 -3.57 -4.52
C PHE A 188 20.57 -2.32 -5.05
N ALA A 189 19.45 -1.93 -4.44
CA ALA A 189 18.68 -0.78 -4.89
C ALA A 189 19.46 0.53 -4.71
N GLU A 190 20.03 0.75 -3.53
CA GLU A 190 20.65 2.03 -3.16
C GLU A 190 22.07 2.18 -3.69
N GLU A 191 22.90 1.11 -3.65
CA GLU A 191 24.32 1.18 -4.03
C GLU A 191 24.58 0.80 -5.49
N GLU A 192 23.89 -0.24 -6.02
CA GLU A 192 24.14 -0.72 -7.39
C GLU A 192 23.22 -0.03 -8.40
N VAL A 193 21.92 0.10 -8.09
CA VAL A 193 20.95 0.76 -8.99
C VAL A 193 20.90 2.27 -8.77
N GLY A 194 21.13 2.76 -7.55
CA GLY A 194 21.11 4.18 -7.20
C GLY A 194 19.70 4.74 -7.03
N VAL A 195 18.74 3.95 -6.50
CA VAL A 195 17.34 4.33 -6.33
C VAL A 195 16.86 4.06 -4.92
N GLU A 196 15.78 4.74 -4.52
CA GLU A 196 15.12 4.54 -3.21
C GLU A 196 14.59 3.11 -3.09
N PHE A 197 14.77 2.51 -1.89
CA PHE A 197 14.20 1.22 -1.53
C PHE A 197 13.22 1.33 -0.38
N LYS A 198 12.06 0.65 -0.51
CA LYS A 198 11.04 0.57 0.55
C LYS A 198 10.65 -0.89 0.79
N PHE A 199 10.22 -1.18 2.01
CA PHE A 199 9.60 -2.47 2.31
C PHE A 199 8.41 -2.29 3.25
N ASP A 200 7.48 -3.24 3.19
CA ASP A 200 6.32 -3.35 4.06
C ASP A 200 6.18 -4.80 4.52
N GLY A 201 5.76 -5.02 5.75
CA GLY A 201 5.53 -6.36 6.33
C GLY A 201 4.05 -6.77 6.37
N GLN A 202 3.14 -5.93 5.86
CA GLN A 202 1.71 -6.24 5.90
C GLN A 202 1.28 -7.09 4.70
N ILE A 203 0.64 -8.22 4.99
CA ILE A 203 0.03 -9.10 3.98
C ILE A 203 -1.46 -9.25 4.30
N ASN A 204 -2.30 -9.04 3.30
CA ASN A 204 -3.75 -9.21 3.37
C ASN A 204 -4.16 -10.54 2.72
N PRO A 205 -5.32 -11.10 3.07
CA PRO A 205 -5.98 -12.13 2.28
C PRO A 205 -6.22 -11.68 0.85
N ARG A 206 -6.66 -12.60 -0.02
CA ARG A 206 -7.12 -12.25 -1.36
C ARG A 206 -8.43 -11.47 -1.31
N ILE A 207 -8.69 -10.71 -2.36
CA ILE A 207 -9.93 -9.93 -2.51
C ILE A 207 -11.20 -10.81 -2.60
N ASP A 208 -11.05 -12.10 -2.86
CA ASP A 208 -12.12 -13.10 -2.77
C ASP A 208 -12.26 -13.70 -1.35
N CYS A 209 -11.57 -13.13 -0.38
CA CYS A 209 -11.49 -13.56 1.02
C CYS A 209 -10.80 -14.91 1.25
N SER A 210 -10.14 -15.49 0.24
CA SER A 210 -9.32 -16.67 0.46
C SER A 210 -8.02 -16.33 1.19
N GLN A 211 -7.61 -17.19 2.14
CA GLN A 211 -6.58 -16.92 3.13
C GLN A 211 -5.17 -17.34 2.69
N SER A 212 -5.00 -17.82 1.46
CA SER A 212 -3.72 -18.36 0.98
C SER A 212 -2.51 -17.44 1.15
N PRO A 213 -2.59 -16.10 0.95
CA PRO A 213 -1.45 -15.22 1.15
C PRO A 213 -0.92 -15.19 2.59
N LEU A 214 -1.77 -15.49 3.56
CA LEU A 214 -1.38 -15.47 4.98
C LEU A 214 -0.36 -16.56 5.35
N ALA A 215 -0.21 -17.60 4.52
CA ALA A 215 0.78 -18.67 4.72
C ALA A 215 2.23 -18.16 4.71
N VAL A 216 2.48 -17.01 4.07
CA VAL A 216 3.81 -16.40 4.01
C VAL A 216 3.92 -15.09 4.81
N ARG A 217 2.90 -14.78 5.63
CA ARG A 217 2.90 -13.62 6.53
C ARG A 217 3.97 -13.80 7.62
N LEU A 218 4.64 -12.71 7.95
CA LEU A 218 5.52 -12.65 9.11
C LEU A 218 4.73 -12.79 10.42
N THR A 219 5.38 -13.23 11.50
CA THR A 219 4.78 -13.18 12.83
C THR A 219 4.63 -11.73 13.31
N PRO A 220 3.77 -11.43 14.29
CA PRO A 220 3.68 -10.08 14.87
C PRO A 220 5.02 -9.56 15.39
N GLU A 221 5.81 -10.43 16.04
CA GLU A 221 7.13 -10.06 16.55
C GLU A 221 8.10 -9.69 15.41
N GLU A 222 8.08 -10.43 14.30
CA GLU A 222 8.92 -10.17 13.14
C GLU A 222 8.55 -8.86 12.46
N VAL A 223 7.24 -8.57 12.31
CA VAL A 223 6.76 -7.29 11.78
C VAL A 223 7.24 -6.14 12.65
N VAL A 224 7.03 -6.23 13.97
CA VAL A 224 7.41 -5.14 14.88
C VAL A 224 8.92 -4.98 14.98
N ALA A 225 9.68 -6.08 14.96
CA ALA A 225 11.14 -6.01 14.93
C ALA A 225 11.67 -5.28 13.68
N LEU A 226 11.07 -5.54 12.50
CA LEU A 226 11.37 -4.80 11.26
C LEU A 226 11.00 -3.32 11.36
N ASP A 227 9.83 -2.98 11.90
CA ASP A 227 9.39 -1.61 12.10
C ASP A 227 10.36 -0.82 12.99
N MET A 228 10.83 -1.46 14.09
CA MET A 228 11.76 -0.83 15.03
C MET A 228 13.17 -0.69 14.45
N HIS A 229 13.52 -1.49 13.46
CA HIS A 229 14.80 -1.37 12.75
C HIS A 229 14.82 -0.18 11.79
N ALA A 230 13.68 0.34 11.34
CA ALA A 230 13.63 1.52 10.47
C ALA A 230 14.21 2.76 11.20
N PRO A 231 15.07 3.58 10.55
CA PRO A 231 15.80 4.68 11.22
C PRO A 231 14.93 5.67 11.99
N LYS A 232 13.68 5.85 11.58
CA LYS A 232 12.71 6.75 12.24
C LYS A 232 11.56 6.00 12.92
N GLY A 233 11.51 4.67 12.82
CA GLY A 233 10.37 3.87 13.27
C GLY A 233 10.00 4.14 14.73
N VAL A 234 10.94 3.95 15.65
CA VAL A 234 10.71 4.16 17.10
C VAL A 234 10.22 5.58 17.41
N SER A 235 10.85 6.60 16.84
CA SER A 235 10.48 8.01 17.09
C SER A 235 9.11 8.36 16.54
N GLU A 236 8.79 7.85 15.37
CA GLU A 236 7.50 8.07 14.71
C GLU A 236 6.37 7.36 15.47
N TYR A 237 6.55 6.09 15.83
CA TYR A 237 5.56 5.37 16.61
C TYR A 237 5.33 5.99 17.99
N ARG A 238 6.39 6.51 18.66
CA ARG A 238 6.22 7.26 19.91
C ARG A 238 5.41 8.53 19.72
N ARG A 239 5.65 9.27 18.65
CA ARG A 239 4.89 10.48 18.31
C ARG A 239 3.41 10.16 18.07
N LEU A 240 3.12 9.11 17.29
CA LEU A 240 1.77 8.65 17.00
C LEU A 240 1.03 8.19 18.26
N ALA A 241 1.67 7.33 19.07
CA ALA A 241 1.10 6.85 20.32
C ALA A 241 0.79 7.99 21.30
N LYS A 242 1.72 8.95 21.44
CA LYS A 242 1.50 10.12 22.27
C LYS A 242 0.30 10.93 21.81
N HIS A 243 0.20 11.18 20.49
CA HIS A 243 -0.95 11.88 19.91
C HIS A 243 -2.26 11.19 20.23
N ASP A 244 -2.35 9.88 20.07
CA ASP A 244 -3.56 9.11 20.32
C ASP A 244 -3.98 9.10 21.80
N LEU A 245 -3.00 8.99 22.71
CA LEU A 245 -3.25 9.03 24.16
C LEU A 245 -3.73 10.41 24.62
N GLU A 246 -3.17 11.49 24.07
CA GLU A 246 -3.57 12.86 24.37
C GLU A 246 -4.90 13.25 23.71
N ASN A 247 -5.25 12.63 22.59
CA ASN A 247 -6.46 12.88 21.82
C ASN A 247 -7.29 11.61 21.65
N PRO A 248 -7.91 11.09 22.69
CA PRO A 248 -8.69 9.86 22.62
C PRO A 248 -9.82 9.99 21.59
N PRO A 249 -10.17 8.91 20.90
CA PRO A 249 -11.21 8.92 19.88
C PRO A 249 -12.52 9.45 20.44
N ASN A 250 -13.09 10.44 19.74
CA ASN A 250 -14.41 10.96 20.09
C ASN A 250 -15.48 10.09 19.43
N LEU A 251 -16.00 9.13 20.15
CA LEU A 251 -16.95 8.13 19.65
C LEU A 251 -18.20 8.75 19.05
N SER A 252 -18.63 9.93 19.51
CA SER A 252 -19.80 10.62 18.95
C SER A 252 -19.54 11.26 17.59
N LYS A 253 -18.25 11.50 17.25
CA LYS A 253 -17.84 12.11 15.96
C LYS A 253 -17.35 11.08 14.93
N THR A 254 -17.02 9.86 15.37
CA THR A 254 -16.45 8.80 14.54
C THR A 254 -17.28 7.54 14.55
N ASP A 255 -18.59 7.68 14.37
CA ASP A 255 -19.51 6.55 14.32
C ASP A 255 -19.59 5.86 12.94
N THR A 256 -18.80 6.35 11.97
CA THR A 256 -18.72 5.75 10.64
C THR A 256 -17.78 4.55 10.58
N THR A 257 -18.09 3.59 9.70
CA THR A 257 -17.27 2.39 9.48
C THR A 257 -15.88 2.75 8.93
N TYR A 258 -15.82 3.62 7.92
CA TYR A 258 -14.55 4.04 7.31
C TYR A 258 -14.06 5.38 7.86
N PHE A 259 -12.76 5.50 8.14
CA PHE A 259 -12.13 6.70 8.71
C PHE A 259 -10.86 7.17 7.95
N CYS A 260 -10.44 6.44 6.91
CA CYS A 260 -9.31 6.81 6.04
C CYS A 260 -9.68 7.85 4.98
N GLY A 261 -8.74 8.17 4.06
CA GLY A 261 -8.98 9.07 2.91
C GLY A 261 -9.87 8.49 1.81
N GLY A 262 -10.09 7.18 1.81
CA GLY A 262 -10.94 6.52 0.82
C GLY A 262 -12.37 7.05 0.83
N GLY A 263 -12.89 7.42 -0.33
CA GLY A 263 -14.20 8.07 -0.48
C GLY A 263 -14.26 9.53 -0.05
N VAL A 264 -13.13 10.14 0.35
CA VAL A 264 -13.01 11.58 0.68
C VAL A 264 -12.12 12.29 -0.33
N ASN A 265 -10.89 11.84 -0.49
CA ASN A 265 -9.91 12.41 -1.44
C ASN A 265 -9.32 11.38 -2.39
N SER A 266 -9.69 10.12 -2.24
CA SER A 266 -9.22 9.01 -3.07
C SER A 266 -10.26 7.91 -3.23
N PHE A 267 -10.12 7.12 -4.28
CA PHE A 267 -10.89 5.90 -4.53
C PHE A 267 -10.13 4.97 -5.48
N ALA A 268 -10.66 3.78 -5.72
CA ALA A 268 -10.11 2.85 -6.68
C ALA A 268 -11.13 2.43 -7.74
N ILE A 269 -10.64 2.14 -8.94
CA ILE A 269 -11.42 1.50 -10.00
C ILE A 269 -10.70 0.20 -10.36
N ASN A 270 -11.43 -0.91 -10.30
CA ASN A 270 -10.87 -2.21 -10.67
C ASN A 270 -10.87 -2.44 -12.19
N ALA A 271 -10.27 -3.53 -12.64
CA ALA A 271 -10.10 -3.85 -14.04
C ALA A 271 -11.43 -4.01 -14.82
N TYR A 272 -12.52 -4.16 -14.11
CA TYR A 272 -13.87 -4.39 -14.65
C TYR A 272 -14.75 -3.12 -14.63
N GLY A 273 -14.17 -1.96 -14.32
CA GLY A 273 -14.90 -0.70 -14.26
C GLY A 273 -15.79 -0.53 -13.04
N GLU A 274 -15.41 -1.12 -11.94
CA GLU A 274 -16.14 -0.98 -10.68
C GLU A 274 -15.36 -0.09 -9.72
N MET A 275 -16.02 0.97 -9.22
CA MET A 275 -15.47 1.88 -8.22
C MET A 275 -15.67 1.33 -6.82
N GLY A 276 -14.61 1.28 -6.04
CA GLY A 276 -14.59 0.96 -4.62
C GLY A 276 -13.87 2.02 -3.80
N ILE A 277 -13.93 1.89 -2.49
CA ILE A 277 -13.30 2.86 -1.57
C ILE A 277 -11.77 2.82 -1.68
N CYS A 278 -11.20 1.63 -1.93
CA CYS A 278 -9.76 1.42 -2.21
C CYS A 278 -9.55 0.07 -2.92
N VAL A 279 -8.32 -0.22 -3.33
CA VAL A 279 -7.96 -1.43 -4.10
C VAL A 279 -8.25 -2.74 -3.37
N ILE A 280 -8.20 -2.76 -2.04
CA ILE A 280 -8.46 -3.98 -1.23
C ILE A 280 -9.92 -4.10 -0.77
N SER A 281 -10.73 -3.02 -0.83
CA SER A 281 -12.13 -3.04 -0.44
C SER A 281 -13.01 -3.35 -1.65
N GLN A 282 -13.07 -4.63 -2.03
CA GLN A 282 -13.71 -5.09 -3.26
C GLN A 282 -15.06 -5.81 -3.05
N GLN A 283 -15.51 -5.94 -1.80
CA GLN A 283 -16.77 -6.63 -1.48
C GLN A 283 -18.02 -5.77 -1.78
N GLU A 284 -17.82 -4.46 -1.87
CA GLU A 284 -18.90 -3.52 -2.25
C GLU A 284 -18.33 -2.49 -3.21
N THR A 285 -18.63 -2.69 -4.49
CA THR A 285 -18.19 -1.85 -5.61
C THR A 285 -19.37 -1.44 -6.47
N PHE A 286 -19.19 -0.41 -7.29
CA PHE A 286 -20.26 0.20 -8.09
C PHE A 286 -19.78 0.37 -9.52
N ARG A 287 -20.60 -0.04 -10.50
CA ARG A 287 -20.27 0.02 -11.93
C ARG A 287 -20.30 1.44 -12.44
N VAL A 288 -19.15 1.95 -12.89
CA VAL A 288 -19.06 3.32 -13.41
C VAL A 288 -19.59 3.45 -14.83
N GLN A 289 -19.58 2.38 -15.63
CA GLN A 289 -20.10 2.40 -17.00
C GLN A 289 -21.64 2.59 -17.05
N GLU A 290 -22.35 2.13 -16.02
CA GLU A 290 -23.81 2.18 -15.97
C GLU A 290 -24.31 3.51 -15.39
N ASP A 291 -23.66 4.00 -14.33
CA ASP A 291 -24.14 5.13 -13.53
C ASP A 291 -23.38 6.45 -13.80
N GLY A 292 -22.21 6.38 -14.47
CA GLY A 292 -21.27 7.49 -14.59
C GLY A 292 -20.43 7.71 -13.34
N LEU A 293 -19.19 8.11 -13.54
CA LEU A 293 -18.20 8.21 -12.47
C LEU A 293 -18.58 9.22 -11.38
N MET A 294 -19.05 10.41 -11.79
CA MET A 294 -19.47 11.48 -10.89
C MET A 294 -20.65 11.03 -10.01
N ARG A 295 -21.64 10.37 -10.59
CA ARG A 295 -22.81 9.93 -9.82
C ARG A 295 -22.44 8.84 -8.82
N VAL A 296 -21.60 7.86 -9.21
CA VAL A 296 -21.09 6.84 -8.29
C VAL A 296 -20.33 7.50 -7.14
N TRP A 297 -19.49 8.48 -7.43
CA TRP A 297 -18.76 9.23 -6.39
C TRP A 297 -19.72 9.96 -5.44
N GLU A 298 -20.65 10.75 -5.95
CA GLU A 298 -21.50 11.63 -5.15
C GLU A 298 -22.59 10.88 -4.36
N GLU A 299 -23.10 9.77 -4.90
CA GLU A 299 -24.20 9.04 -4.28
C GLU A 299 -23.74 7.74 -3.63
N SER A 300 -23.23 6.79 -4.42
CA SER A 300 -22.98 5.42 -3.96
C SER A 300 -21.77 5.32 -3.01
N LEU A 301 -20.66 5.93 -3.42
CA LEU A 301 -19.44 5.91 -2.60
C LEU A 301 -19.58 6.80 -1.36
N LEU A 302 -20.32 7.91 -1.45
CA LEU A 302 -20.66 8.75 -0.29
C LEU A 302 -21.50 7.97 0.73
N LYS A 303 -22.50 7.22 0.27
CA LYS A 303 -23.34 6.38 1.13
C LYS A 303 -22.48 5.30 1.83
N LEU A 304 -21.57 4.66 1.10
CA LEU A 304 -20.62 3.70 1.69
C LEU A 304 -19.71 4.38 2.71
N ARG A 305 -19.14 5.53 2.38
CA ARG A 305 -18.20 6.29 3.23
C ARG A 305 -18.84 6.79 4.52
N THR A 306 -20.12 7.16 4.47
CA THR A 306 -20.89 7.67 5.63
C THR A 306 -21.64 6.59 6.38
N ARG A 307 -21.49 5.33 6.00
CA ARG A 307 -22.14 4.18 6.68
C ARG A 307 -21.78 4.15 8.15
N LYS A 308 -22.80 4.10 8.98
CA LYS A 308 -22.64 3.99 10.42
C LYS A 308 -22.25 2.58 10.83
N ARG A 309 -21.47 2.48 11.90
CA ARG A 309 -21.23 1.19 12.57
C ARG A 309 -22.53 0.65 13.16
N THR A 310 -22.64 -0.67 13.15
CA THR A 310 -23.81 -1.38 13.73
C THR A 310 -23.57 -1.82 15.15
N ARG A 311 -22.28 -1.86 15.59
CA ARG A 311 -21.90 -2.31 16.93
C ARG A 311 -20.67 -1.56 17.44
N VAL A 312 -20.49 -1.59 18.76
CA VAL A 312 -19.26 -1.13 19.42
C VAL A 312 -18.31 -2.32 19.54
N THR A 313 -17.09 -2.18 19.01
CA THR A 313 -16.03 -3.17 19.11
C THR A 313 -14.87 -2.60 19.93
N LYS A 314 -13.96 -3.46 20.42
CA LYS A 314 -12.74 -3.03 21.12
C LYS A 314 -11.94 -1.95 20.39
N CYS A 315 -12.01 -1.90 19.05
CA CYS A 315 -11.33 -0.89 18.24
C CYS A 315 -11.84 0.53 18.47
N VAL A 316 -13.12 0.68 18.84
CA VAL A 316 -13.76 2.00 19.00
C VAL A 316 -13.18 2.77 20.19
N GLU A 317 -12.83 2.06 21.25
CA GLU A 317 -12.26 2.61 22.48
C GLU A 317 -10.71 2.56 22.50
N CYS A 318 -10.10 1.91 21.52
CA CYS A 318 -8.65 1.73 21.45
C CYS A 318 -7.93 3.06 21.29
N ARG A 319 -6.91 3.30 22.15
CA ARG A 319 -6.14 4.54 22.21
C ARG A 319 -4.78 4.46 21.53
N ILE A 320 -4.60 3.48 20.64
CA ILE A 320 -3.39 3.32 19.82
C ILE A 320 -3.75 3.05 18.36
N GLN A 321 -4.84 3.62 17.87
CA GLN A 321 -5.34 3.38 16.52
C GLN A 321 -4.30 3.77 15.44
N SER A 322 -3.51 4.81 15.69
CA SER A 322 -2.44 5.23 14.77
C SER A 322 -1.27 4.24 14.68
N LEU A 323 -1.15 3.29 15.62
CA LEU A 323 -0.18 2.19 15.56
C LEU A 323 -0.73 0.96 14.84
N CYS A 324 -2.01 0.97 14.50
CA CYS A 324 -2.74 -0.18 13.96
C CYS A 324 -3.05 0.02 12.49
N GLY A 325 -2.80 -1.01 11.67
CA GLY A 325 -3.19 -1.05 10.26
C GLY A 325 -4.63 -1.54 10.03
N MET A 326 -5.45 -1.66 11.07
CA MET A 326 -6.82 -2.16 10.95
C MET A 326 -7.68 -1.22 10.12
N CYS A 327 -8.39 -1.77 9.15
CA CYS A 327 -9.43 -1.09 8.40
C CYS A 327 -10.59 -2.05 8.10
N PRO A 328 -11.76 -1.54 7.69
CA PRO A 328 -12.92 -2.40 7.39
C PRO A 328 -12.67 -3.45 6.31
N ALA A 329 -11.84 -3.14 5.30
CA ALA A 329 -11.49 -4.10 4.26
C ALA A 329 -10.69 -5.29 4.81
N ASN A 330 -9.77 -5.06 5.76
CA ASN A 330 -9.03 -6.14 6.41
C ASN A 330 -9.96 -7.04 7.23
N GLY A 331 -10.89 -6.45 7.99
CA GLY A 331 -11.89 -7.22 8.73
C GLY A 331 -12.76 -8.08 7.82
N GLU A 332 -13.21 -7.49 6.71
CA GLU A 332 -14.03 -8.18 5.71
C GLU A 332 -13.28 -9.34 5.03
N MET A 333 -12.03 -9.12 4.61
CA MET A 333 -11.23 -10.15 3.95
C MET A 333 -10.78 -11.28 4.90
N GLU A 334 -10.42 -10.95 6.14
CA GLU A 334 -9.84 -11.92 7.07
C GLU A 334 -10.91 -12.63 7.92
N ASN A 335 -12.01 -11.92 8.29
CA ASN A 335 -13.05 -12.42 9.20
C ASN A 335 -14.44 -12.50 8.53
N GLY A 336 -14.60 -12.08 7.26
CA GLY A 336 -15.90 -12.03 6.58
C GLY A 336 -16.80 -10.89 7.07
N ASP A 337 -16.31 -9.97 7.89
CA ASP A 337 -17.07 -8.89 8.50
C ASP A 337 -16.22 -7.62 8.68
N ARG A 338 -16.63 -6.54 8.03
CA ARG A 338 -15.91 -5.25 8.01
C ARG A 338 -15.78 -4.56 9.37
N GLU A 339 -16.61 -4.90 10.33
CA GLU A 339 -16.55 -4.35 11.70
C GLU A 339 -15.78 -5.25 12.67
N SER A 340 -15.37 -6.44 12.23
CA SER A 340 -14.65 -7.40 13.05
C SER A 340 -13.17 -7.04 13.15
N PRO A 341 -12.60 -6.84 14.35
CA PRO A 341 -11.18 -6.62 14.52
C PRO A 341 -10.36 -7.81 14.01
N VAL A 342 -9.27 -7.53 13.30
CA VAL A 342 -8.29 -8.54 12.92
C VAL A 342 -7.30 -8.72 14.06
N GLU A 343 -7.27 -9.89 14.65
CA GLU A 343 -6.47 -10.20 15.83
C GLU A 343 -4.97 -10.01 15.60
N PHE A 344 -4.48 -10.44 14.43
CA PHE A 344 -3.10 -10.22 14.02
C PHE A 344 -2.69 -8.73 14.08
N LEU A 345 -3.51 -7.85 13.49
CA LEU A 345 -3.23 -6.41 13.46
C LEU A 345 -3.35 -5.78 14.86
N CYS A 346 -4.27 -6.29 15.67
CA CYS A 346 -4.42 -5.87 17.07
C CYS A 346 -3.17 -6.24 17.88
N ASN A 347 -2.66 -7.47 17.73
CA ASN A 347 -1.41 -7.93 18.36
C ASN A 347 -0.23 -7.04 17.94
N VAL A 348 -0.03 -6.83 16.63
CA VAL A 348 1.05 -5.96 16.10
C VAL A 348 0.98 -4.56 16.70
N ALA A 349 -0.20 -3.96 16.81
CA ALA A 349 -0.36 -2.60 17.37
C ALA A 349 0.04 -2.54 18.86
N HIS A 350 -0.42 -3.50 19.66
CA HIS A 350 -0.10 -3.55 21.09
C HIS A 350 1.38 -3.89 21.33
N LEU A 351 1.94 -4.76 20.50
CA LEU A 351 3.36 -5.06 20.55
C LEU A 351 4.24 -3.86 20.17
N ARG A 352 3.84 -3.06 19.15
CA ARG A 352 4.49 -1.77 18.85
C ARG A 352 4.48 -0.85 20.07
N ALA A 353 3.31 -0.68 20.71
CA ALA A 353 3.19 0.13 21.92
C ALA A 353 4.10 -0.36 23.05
N ALA A 354 4.10 -1.66 23.34
CA ALA A 354 4.91 -2.25 24.38
C ALA A 354 6.42 -2.09 24.11
N VAL A 355 6.87 -2.29 22.85
CA VAL A 355 8.29 -2.14 22.48
C VAL A 355 8.78 -0.71 22.66
N ILE A 356 7.96 0.29 22.37
CA ILE A 356 8.33 1.71 22.57
C ILE A 356 8.09 2.20 23.99
N GLY A 357 7.63 1.33 24.91
CA GLY A 357 7.41 1.66 26.34
C GLY A 357 6.11 2.41 26.60
N VAL A 358 5.10 2.22 25.77
CA VAL A 358 3.76 2.80 25.94
C VAL A 358 2.82 1.75 26.53
N GLU A 359 2.24 2.06 27.69
CA GLU A 359 1.19 1.26 28.32
C GLU A 359 -0.16 1.59 27.68
N VAL A 360 -0.88 0.56 27.25
CA VAL A 360 -2.22 0.71 26.64
C VAL A 360 -3.27 0.43 27.70
N PRO A 361 -4.08 1.45 28.09
CA PRO A 361 -5.14 1.24 29.08
C PRO A 361 -6.14 0.17 28.67
N ALA A 362 -6.71 -0.53 29.64
CA ALA A 362 -7.78 -1.49 29.40
C ALA A 362 -8.96 -0.82 28.67
N HIS A 363 -9.47 -1.49 27.63
CA HIS A 363 -10.57 -0.97 26.82
C HIS A 363 -11.36 -2.12 26.17
N GLY A 364 -12.67 -2.03 26.26
CA GLY A 364 -13.56 -3.07 25.72
C GLY A 364 -13.13 -4.49 26.11
N GLU A 365 -13.27 -5.43 25.20
CA GLU A 365 -12.85 -6.85 25.38
C GLU A 365 -11.48 -7.09 24.71
N CYS A 366 -10.52 -6.16 24.89
CA CYS A 366 -9.19 -6.28 24.28
C CYS A 366 -8.31 -7.24 25.08
N GLU A 367 -7.85 -8.30 24.46
CA GLU A 367 -6.98 -9.34 25.03
C GLU A 367 -5.54 -8.85 25.25
N PHE A 368 -5.08 -7.85 24.48
CA PHE A 368 -3.68 -7.42 24.39
C PHE A 368 -3.35 -6.17 25.24
N CYS A 369 -4.37 -5.44 25.72
CA CYS A 369 -4.16 -4.26 26.56
C CYS A 369 -3.92 -4.63 28.03
N ASN A 370 -3.61 -3.61 28.86
CA ASN A 370 -3.44 -3.82 30.31
C ASN A 370 -4.65 -4.55 30.91
N ALA A 371 -4.38 -5.61 31.68
CA ALA A 371 -5.35 -6.57 32.22
C ALA A 371 -6.04 -7.49 31.18
N GLY A 372 -5.66 -7.47 29.91
CA GLY A 372 -6.11 -8.42 28.90
C GLY A 372 -5.46 -9.80 29.08
N SER A 373 -6.10 -10.85 28.59
CA SER A 373 -5.66 -12.25 28.79
C SER A 373 -4.31 -12.58 28.13
N GLN A 374 -3.90 -11.81 27.11
CA GLN A 374 -2.62 -11.99 26.39
C GLN A 374 -1.61 -10.85 26.67
N TYR A 375 -1.86 -10.01 27.67
CA TYR A 375 -0.98 -8.87 27.97
C TYR A 375 0.44 -9.29 28.37
N ASP A 376 0.58 -10.34 29.20
CA ASP A 376 1.89 -10.84 29.59
C ASP A 376 2.70 -11.39 28.40
N GLU A 377 2.04 -12.01 27.43
CA GLU A 377 2.66 -12.48 26.20
C GLU A 377 3.18 -11.30 25.35
N ILE A 378 2.42 -10.20 25.27
CA ILE A 378 2.84 -8.95 24.59
C ILE A 378 4.10 -8.40 25.28
N LEU A 379 4.15 -8.36 26.61
CA LEU A 379 5.31 -7.84 27.34
C LEU A 379 6.55 -8.71 27.13
N GLU A 380 6.40 -10.03 27.12
CA GLU A 380 7.51 -10.97 26.86
C GLU A 380 8.00 -10.85 25.41
N SER A 381 7.10 -10.80 24.42
CA SER A 381 7.46 -10.57 23.02
C SER A 381 8.16 -9.22 22.83
N ALA A 382 7.70 -8.17 23.51
CA ALA A 382 8.36 -6.86 23.50
C ALA A 382 9.77 -6.91 24.14
N ARG A 383 9.95 -7.70 25.21
CA ARG A 383 11.27 -7.92 25.82
C ARG A 383 12.22 -8.59 24.82
N ARG A 384 11.78 -9.66 24.15
CA ARG A 384 12.56 -10.39 23.14
C ARG A 384 12.99 -9.51 21.97
N ILE A 385 12.11 -8.63 21.50
CA ILE A 385 12.44 -7.65 20.44
C ILE A 385 13.50 -6.66 20.94
N ARG A 386 13.31 -6.09 22.14
CA ARG A 386 14.28 -5.13 22.72
C ARG A 386 15.62 -5.72 23.02
N SER A 387 15.69 -7.00 23.43
CA SER A 387 16.95 -7.72 23.69
C SER A 387 17.59 -8.26 22.40
N LYS A 388 17.00 -7.98 21.23
CA LYS A 388 17.48 -8.47 19.92
C LYS A 388 17.54 -10.00 19.80
N GLU A 389 16.67 -10.71 20.52
CA GLU A 389 16.51 -12.16 20.34
C GLU A 389 15.91 -12.51 18.98
N ILE A 390 15.22 -11.54 18.37
CA ILE A 390 14.80 -11.58 16.95
C ILE A 390 15.85 -10.81 16.17
N ASP A 391 16.73 -11.54 15.50
CA ASP A 391 17.90 -11.00 14.80
C ASP A 391 17.53 -10.39 13.43
N VAL A 392 16.89 -9.22 13.47
CA VAL A 392 16.55 -8.45 12.24
C VAL A 392 17.81 -7.88 11.60
N ASP A 393 18.88 -7.65 12.35
CA ASP A 393 20.14 -7.16 11.80
C ASP A 393 20.71 -8.14 10.76
N SER A 394 20.47 -9.46 10.95
CA SER A 394 20.83 -10.47 9.94
C SER A 394 19.99 -10.40 8.67
N TRP A 395 18.78 -9.84 8.73
CA TRP A 395 17.88 -9.74 7.56
C TRP A 395 18.08 -8.45 6.79
N VAL A 396 18.26 -7.34 7.51
CA VAL A 396 18.21 -5.97 6.94
C VAL A 396 19.60 -5.39 6.77
N GLY A 397 20.63 -6.03 7.37
CA GLY A 397 21.99 -5.51 7.49
C GLY A 397 22.10 -4.42 8.57
N PRO A 398 23.33 -4.04 8.96
CA PRO A 398 23.54 -3.00 9.93
C PRO A 398 22.91 -1.68 9.46
N GLN A 399 22.35 -0.91 10.39
CA GLN A 399 21.88 0.44 10.09
C GLN A 399 23.07 1.25 9.55
N GLN A 400 23.10 1.52 8.27
CA GLN A 400 23.97 2.57 7.76
C GLN A 400 23.41 3.89 8.26
N ILE A 401 24.11 4.53 9.20
CA ILE A 401 23.95 5.95 9.49
C ILE A 401 24.48 6.66 8.25
N LEU A 402 23.61 6.82 7.24
CA LEU A 402 23.93 7.71 6.13
C LEU A 402 24.20 9.09 6.75
N PRO A 403 25.35 9.72 6.45
CA PRO A 403 25.57 11.08 6.88
C PRO A 403 24.36 11.89 6.39
N ILE A 404 23.74 12.60 7.32
CA ILE A 404 22.64 13.53 7.01
C ILE A 404 23.26 14.54 6.04
N LEU A 405 23.05 14.33 4.75
CA LEU A 405 23.20 15.41 3.79
C LEU A 405 22.15 16.43 4.23
N ASN A 406 22.62 17.51 4.84
CA ASN A 406 21.82 18.65 5.22
C ASN A 406 21.22 19.28 3.96
N ASN A 407 20.20 18.66 3.41
CA ASN A 407 19.21 19.33 2.58
C ASN A 407 18.18 19.95 3.55
N ALA A 408 18.56 21.08 4.07
CA ALA A 408 17.61 21.99 4.69
C ALA A 408 16.50 22.24 3.67
N GLY A 409 15.30 21.67 3.88
CA GLY A 409 14.12 21.99 3.10
C GLY A 409 13.12 20.88 2.81
N ALA A 410 13.22 19.71 3.40
CA ALA A 410 12.13 18.73 3.28
C ALA A 410 11.36 18.63 4.60
N SER A 411 10.33 19.44 4.74
CA SER A 411 9.29 19.19 5.74
C SER A 411 8.57 17.92 5.33
N THR A 412 8.76 16.87 6.09
CA THR A 412 8.03 15.62 5.97
C THR A 412 6.60 15.81 6.43
N GLY A 413 5.75 16.38 5.59
CA GLY A 413 4.32 16.20 5.66
C GLY A 413 4.00 14.81 5.16
N GLY A 414 4.21 13.79 5.97
CA GLY A 414 3.76 12.46 5.68
C GLY A 414 2.24 12.43 5.73
N CYS A 415 1.58 12.36 4.59
CA CYS A 415 0.25 11.77 4.54
C CYS A 415 0.45 10.29 4.86
N GLY A 416 0.37 9.97 6.14
CA GLY A 416 0.35 8.60 6.60
C GLY A 416 -0.89 7.92 6.02
N SER A 417 -0.71 6.74 5.55
CA SER A 417 -1.71 5.75 5.17
C SER A 417 -2.47 6.03 3.88
N CYS A 418 -1.94 5.66 2.80
CA CYS A 418 -2.54 4.91 1.68
C CYS A 418 -1.41 4.51 0.74
N GLY A 419 -0.38 3.98 1.28
CA GLY A 419 0.72 3.43 0.50
C GLY A 419 0.96 2.02 0.97
N GLY A 420 0.32 1.15 0.47
CA GLY A 420 0.63 -0.22 0.66
C GLY A 420 -0.03 -0.98 -0.46
N HIS A 421 0.66 -1.59 -1.14
CA HIS A 421 0.52 -2.63 -2.16
C HIS A 421 0.75 -2.14 -3.56
#